data_1b9eca0a6ce89aad89ba48b4d6fe48d9
#
_entry.id   1b9eca0a6ce89aad89ba48b4d6fe48d9
#
_cell.length_a   1.000
_cell.length_b   1.000
_cell.length_c   1.000
_cell.angle_alpha   90.00
_cell.angle_beta   90.00
_cell.angle_gamma   90.00
#
_symmetry.space_group_name_H-M   'P 1'
#
loop_
_entity.id
_entity.type
_entity.pdbx_description
1 polymer ?
#
loop_
_entity_poly.entity_id
_entity_poly.type
_entity_poly.pdbx_seq_one_letter_code
_entity_poly.pdbx_strand_id
1 'polypeptide(L)'
;MPRVVRRTLVPDLVLDNHGARSGLGVTVEDGRIVEVGPATQGERLSGRALLPGFANDHSHAFQRALRGAVERMDPSRPKDDFWTWRDRMYALAERLTPESMREVGRRCYGEMLSAGYTSVTEFHYVHHERDGTPYHDPNALAKSVAEAAEDAGIRLLLLPAAYARGGVPRFRDPSVAAFVERVDALRGWAGSRPLLEVGAAAHSVRAVPRGWLEEIGEYARARELPLHVHADEQPREIEECEAEHGMRPIELLADAGFLGPRATVVHATHADRRELDLLADHGASVCACPTTEGNLGDGFLPAEGILGRCIRLSVGSDSHVRVDPFEELREIETGARRLSGRRNVLIPEGETSPTPWLLRTGWGQSGLEPGSPADFVEVELTHPSLAGVEAGNIPSALVFGAGSGVVAATWVAGSVVWRNDA
;
A
#
# COMPACT_ATOMS: atom_id res chain seq x y z
N MET A 1 -17.27 32.42 -6.26
CA MET A 1 -16.12 31.60 -6.68
C MET A 1 -15.25 31.36 -5.45
N PRO A 2 -14.89 30.14 -5.08
CA PRO A 2 -13.92 29.93 -4.05
C PRO A 2 -12.63 30.66 -4.44
N ARG A 3 -11.97 31.26 -3.48
CA ARG A 3 -10.71 31.99 -3.69
C ARG A 3 -9.66 30.96 -4.07
N VAL A 4 -9.08 31.07 -5.26
CA VAL A 4 -7.90 30.30 -5.68
C VAL A 4 -6.79 30.58 -4.64
N VAL A 5 -6.40 29.57 -3.89
CA VAL A 5 -5.34 29.70 -2.88
C VAL A 5 -4.04 29.23 -3.51
N ARG A 6 -3.28 30.19 -4.05
CA ARG A 6 -1.91 29.95 -4.51
C ARG A 6 -0.95 30.15 -3.34
N ARG A 7 -0.11 29.16 -3.07
CA ARG A 7 0.83 29.15 -1.94
C ARG A 7 2.17 28.58 -2.38
N THR A 8 3.26 29.24 -2.05
CA THR A 8 4.62 28.75 -2.31
C THR A 8 5.26 28.37 -0.97
N LEU A 9 5.69 27.13 -0.84
CA LEU A 9 6.42 26.59 0.30
C LEU A 9 7.91 26.60 -0.02
N VAL A 10 8.73 27.10 0.90
CA VAL A 10 10.18 27.24 0.71
C VAL A 10 10.91 26.47 1.82
N PRO A 11 11.13 25.15 1.63
CA PRO A 11 11.89 24.32 2.58
C PRO A 11 13.41 24.57 2.46
N ASP A 12 14.18 24.00 3.40
CA ASP A 12 15.64 23.99 3.29
C ASP A 12 16.11 23.02 2.21
N LEU A 13 15.39 21.88 2.04
CA LEU A 13 15.64 20.90 1.00
C LEU A 13 14.32 20.46 0.32
N VAL A 14 14.38 20.27 -0.99
CA VAL A 14 13.40 19.48 -1.73
C VAL A 14 14.07 18.17 -2.09
N LEU A 15 13.45 17.06 -1.72
CA LEU A 15 13.89 15.71 -2.05
C LEU A 15 12.91 15.09 -3.04
N ASP A 16 13.36 14.79 -4.23
CA ASP A 16 12.56 14.18 -5.30
C ASP A 16 13.39 13.20 -6.14
N ASN A 17 12.92 12.84 -7.32
CA ASN A 17 13.60 11.95 -8.26
C ASN A 17 14.97 12.50 -8.74
N HIS A 18 15.26 13.77 -8.51
CA HIS A 18 16.56 14.40 -8.82
C HIS A 18 17.49 14.51 -7.61
N GLY A 19 17.13 13.88 -6.48
CA GLY A 19 17.88 13.91 -5.23
C GLY A 19 17.54 15.08 -4.32
N ALA A 20 18.41 15.34 -3.34
CA ALA A 20 18.24 16.44 -2.37
C ALA A 20 18.78 17.76 -2.93
N ARG A 21 17.91 18.77 -3.05
CA ARG A 21 18.24 20.08 -3.65
C ARG A 21 17.79 21.22 -2.74
N SER A 22 18.62 22.23 -2.58
CA SER A 22 18.33 23.46 -1.83
C SER A 22 17.94 24.62 -2.75
N GLY A 23 17.35 25.67 -2.16
CA GLY A 23 16.97 26.89 -2.88
C GLY A 23 15.77 26.78 -3.77
N LEU A 24 14.99 25.68 -3.64
CA LEU A 24 13.75 25.47 -4.36
C LEU A 24 12.54 25.77 -3.49
N GLY A 25 11.45 26.19 -4.16
CA GLY A 25 10.12 26.23 -3.58
C GLY A 25 9.14 25.36 -4.37
N VAL A 26 8.10 24.95 -3.71
CA VAL A 26 6.97 24.20 -4.28
C VAL A 26 5.74 25.08 -4.22
N THR A 27 5.19 25.45 -5.38
CA THR A 27 3.97 26.26 -5.47
C THR A 27 2.78 25.37 -5.70
N VAL A 28 1.80 25.52 -4.84
CA VAL A 28 0.53 24.77 -4.83
C VAL A 28 -0.61 25.71 -5.21
N GLU A 29 -1.51 25.23 -6.06
CA GLU A 29 -2.74 25.92 -6.44
C GLU A 29 -3.85 24.88 -6.63
N ASP A 30 -5.01 25.08 -6.00
CA ASP A 30 -6.19 24.18 -6.09
C ASP A 30 -5.86 22.70 -5.87
N GLY A 31 -5.03 22.41 -4.89
CA GLY A 31 -4.66 21.02 -4.51
C GLY A 31 -3.68 20.34 -5.45
N ARG A 32 -3.07 21.10 -6.38
CA ARG A 32 -2.04 20.60 -7.31
C ARG A 32 -0.76 21.39 -7.20
N ILE A 33 0.35 20.73 -7.48
CA ILE A 33 1.64 21.40 -7.67
C ILE A 33 1.62 22.08 -9.04
N VAL A 34 1.87 23.39 -9.09
CA VAL A 34 1.91 24.15 -10.34
C VAL A 34 3.33 24.54 -10.73
N GLU A 35 4.26 24.59 -9.77
CA GLU A 35 5.65 24.96 -10.02
C GLU A 35 6.56 24.35 -8.96
N VAL A 36 7.72 23.85 -9.39
CA VAL A 36 8.87 23.50 -8.53
C VAL A 36 10.11 24.18 -9.13
N GLY A 37 10.64 25.18 -8.44
CA GLY A 37 11.73 25.98 -9.00
C GLY A 37 12.41 26.88 -7.96
N PRO A 38 13.42 27.64 -8.38
CA PRO A 38 14.10 28.57 -7.48
C PRO A 38 13.13 29.56 -6.83
N ALA A 39 13.10 29.62 -5.50
CA ALA A 39 12.20 30.49 -4.77
C ALA A 39 12.90 31.14 -3.57
N THR A 40 12.71 32.46 -3.45
CA THR A 40 13.19 33.26 -2.31
C THR A 40 12.04 33.89 -1.53
N GLN A 41 10.81 33.81 -2.05
CA GLN A 41 9.60 34.33 -1.44
C GLN A 41 8.58 33.18 -1.26
N GLY A 42 7.85 33.24 -0.18
CA GLY A 42 6.84 32.22 0.17
C GLY A 42 6.86 31.92 1.67
N GLU A 43 6.14 30.89 2.04
CA GLU A 43 6.11 30.36 3.40
C GLU A 43 7.40 29.58 3.67
N ARG A 44 8.22 30.09 4.57
CA ARG A 44 9.50 29.47 4.94
C ARG A 44 9.28 28.27 5.85
N LEU A 45 9.77 27.11 5.43
CA LEU A 45 9.79 25.86 6.21
C LEU A 45 11.22 25.59 6.70
N SER A 46 11.66 26.37 7.69
CA SER A 46 13.03 26.28 8.23
C SER A 46 13.23 24.97 8.98
N GLY A 47 14.40 24.33 8.76
CA GLY A 47 14.72 23.02 9.34
C GLY A 47 13.93 21.87 8.73
N ARG A 48 13.32 22.06 7.55
CA ARG A 48 12.47 21.04 6.90
C ARG A 48 13.01 20.63 5.53
N ALA A 49 12.84 19.34 5.25
CA ALA A 49 12.87 18.83 3.88
C ALA A 49 11.45 18.53 3.43
N LEU A 50 11.15 18.74 2.16
CA LEU A 50 9.87 18.44 1.53
C LEU A 50 10.08 17.30 0.55
N LEU A 51 9.27 16.22 0.70
CA LEU A 51 9.34 15.00 -0.09
C LEU A 51 7.98 14.69 -0.70
N PRO A 52 7.90 13.91 -1.81
CA PRO A 52 6.63 13.28 -2.22
C PRO A 52 5.99 12.52 -1.06
N GLY A 53 4.68 12.52 -0.98
CA GLY A 53 3.96 11.70 -0.02
C GLY A 53 4.18 10.21 -0.29
N PHE A 54 4.22 9.41 0.78
CA PHE A 54 4.33 7.96 0.63
C PHE A 54 2.98 7.35 0.28
N ALA A 55 3.00 6.30 -0.55
CA ALA A 55 1.87 5.48 -0.89
C ALA A 55 1.90 4.16 -0.09
N ASN A 56 0.79 3.80 0.52
CA ASN A 56 0.57 2.50 1.13
C ASN A 56 -0.30 1.66 0.17
N ASP A 57 0.33 0.83 -0.65
CA ASP A 57 -0.36 0.16 -1.77
C ASP A 57 -1.05 -1.15 -1.36
N HIS A 58 -1.04 -1.48 -0.06
CA HIS A 58 -1.81 -2.61 0.46
C HIS A 58 -2.10 -2.47 1.95
N SER A 59 -3.38 -2.58 2.30
CA SER A 59 -3.89 -2.35 3.64
C SER A 59 -5.14 -3.19 3.89
N HIS A 60 -5.24 -3.71 5.11
CA HIS A 60 -6.45 -4.24 5.72
C HIS A 60 -6.71 -3.49 7.03
N ALA A 61 -7.29 -2.30 6.97
CA ALA A 61 -7.39 -1.38 8.11
C ALA A 61 -7.93 -2.02 9.40
N PHE A 62 -8.87 -2.98 9.28
CA PHE A 62 -9.44 -3.65 10.44
C PHE A 62 -8.43 -4.54 11.20
N GLN A 63 -7.40 -5.06 10.51
CA GLN A 63 -6.39 -5.93 11.12
C GLN A 63 -5.49 -5.18 12.11
N ARG A 64 -5.43 -3.84 12.02
CA ARG A 64 -4.76 -3.02 13.04
C ARG A 64 -5.23 -3.34 14.47
N ALA A 65 -6.46 -3.79 14.64
CA ALA A 65 -7.01 -4.18 15.94
C ALA A 65 -6.39 -5.48 16.50
N LEU A 66 -5.59 -6.21 15.72
CA LEU A 66 -4.84 -7.39 16.17
C LEU A 66 -3.48 -7.06 16.79
N ARG A 67 -2.97 -5.83 16.58
CA ARG A 67 -1.63 -5.43 17.02
C ARG A 67 -1.41 -5.72 18.51
N GLY A 68 -0.34 -6.48 18.81
CA GLY A 68 0.01 -6.91 20.15
C GLY A 68 -0.89 -7.99 20.77
N ALA A 69 -2.02 -8.32 20.14
CA ALA A 69 -2.91 -9.38 20.62
C ALA A 69 -2.56 -10.77 20.05
N VAL A 70 -1.84 -10.79 18.92
CA VAL A 70 -1.48 -12.02 18.19
C VAL A 70 -0.03 -12.45 18.42
N GLU A 71 0.79 -11.63 19.08
CA GLU A 71 2.18 -11.90 19.41
C GLU A 71 2.30 -12.81 20.66
N ARG A 72 1.53 -13.89 20.69
CA ARG A 72 1.49 -14.85 21.79
C ARG A 72 1.17 -16.24 21.28
N MET A 73 2.08 -17.15 21.51
CA MET A 73 1.82 -18.56 21.25
C MET A 73 0.69 -19.08 22.16
N ASP A 74 -0.24 -19.83 21.58
CA ASP A 74 -1.24 -20.58 22.34
C ASP A 74 -0.58 -21.85 22.93
N PRO A 75 -0.53 -22.00 24.27
CA PRO A 75 0.08 -23.18 24.88
C PRO A 75 -0.54 -24.51 24.46
N SER A 76 -1.79 -24.50 23.99
CA SER A 76 -2.48 -25.68 23.47
C SER A 76 -2.10 -26.02 22.02
N ARG A 77 -1.44 -25.09 21.31
CA ARG A 77 -0.97 -25.25 19.92
C ARG A 77 0.56 -25.12 19.90
N PRO A 78 1.29 -26.23 19.74
CA PRO A 78 2.76 -26.22 19.84
C PRO A 78 3.46 -25.52 18.65
N LYS A 79 2.72 -25.14 17.62
CA LYS A 79 3.22 -24.45 16.44
C LYS A 79 2.37 -23.20 16.22
N ASP A 80 3.03 -22.04 16.17
CA ASP A 80 2.42 -20.76 15.79
C ASP A 80 2.95 -20.38 14.40
N ASP A 81 2.04 -20.10 13.46
CA ASP A 81 2.34 -19.82 12.07
C ASP A 81 1.24 -18.92 11.46
N PHE A 82 1.37 -18.58 10.19
CA PHE A 82 0.36 -17.85 9.41
C PHE A 82 -1.07 -18.37 9.65
N TRP A 83 -1.27 -19.68 9.74
CA TRP A 83 -2.61 -20.27 9.84
C TRP A 83 -3.24 -20.04 11.23
N THR A 84 -2.45 -20.04 12.28
CA THR A 84 -2.91 -19.73 13.65
C THR A 84 -3.22 -18.25 13.80
N TRP A 85 -2.42 -17.37 13.19
CA TRP A 85 -2.69 -15.95 13.08
C TRP A 85 -3.99 -15.68 12.32
N ARG A 86 -4.20 -16.34 11.18
CA ARG A 86 -5.43 -16.21 10.37
C ARG A 86 -6.70 -16.57 11.14
N ASP A 87 -6.67 -17.62 11.97
CA ASP A 87 -7.81 -17.97 12.82
C ASP A 87 -8.19 -16.83 13.77
N ARG A 88 -7.21 -16.12 14.32
CA ARG A 88 -7.44 -14.96 15.20
C ARG A 88 -7.99 -13.77 14.41
N MET A 89 -7.51 -13.55 13.21
CA MET A 89 -8.02 -12.54 12.30
C MET A 89 -9.48 -12.82 11.91
N TYR A 90 -9.84 -14.06 11.64
CA TYR A 90 -11.23 -14.45 11.39
C TYR A 90 -12.13 -14.17 12.60
N ALA A 91 -11.68 -14.51 13.80
CA ALA A 91 -12.41 -14.21 15.04
C ALA A 91 -12.60 -12.70 15.29
N LEU A 92 -11.66 -11.87 14.87
CA LEU A 92 -11.83 -10.41 14.87
C LEU A 92 -12.87 -10.00 13.82
N ALA A 93 -12.70 -10.46 12.59
CA ALA A 93 -13.58 -10.10 11.49
C ALA A 93 -15.05 -10.40 11.79
N GLU A 94 -15.37 -11.52 12.44
CA GLU A 94 -16.74 -11.88 12.82
C GLU A 94 -17.43 -10.88 13.76
N ARG A 95 -16.69 -10.02 14.46
CA ARG A 95 -17.23 -9.05 15.45
C ARG A 95 -17.37 -7.64 14.89
N LEU A 96 -16.89 -7.38 13.68
CA LEU A 96 -16.92 -6.05 13.10
C LEU A 96 -18.36 -5.63 12.74
N THR A 97 -18.67 -4.39 13.02
CA THR A 97 -19.87 -3.68 12.57
C THR A 97 -19.45 -2.48 11.73
N PRO A 98 -20.35 -1.83 10.97
CA PRO A 98 -20.04 -0.60 10.25
C PRO A 98 -19.37 0.47 11.13
N GLU A 99 -19.88 0.66 12.37
CA GLU A 99 -19.36 1.66 13.32
C GLU A 99 -17.94 1.29 13.79
N SER A 100 -17.71 0.03 14.17
CA SER A 100 -16.38 -0.41 14.61
C SER A 100 -15.38 -0.44 13.46
N MET A 101 -15.82 -0.74 12.24
CA MET A 101 -15.01 -0.67 11.02
C MET A 101 -14.55 0.78 10.75
N ARG A 102 -15.47 1.75 10.83
CA ARG A 102 -15.13 3.17 10.69
C ARG A 102 -14.14 3.63 11.77
N GLU A 103 -14.36 3.24 13.02
CA GLU A 103 -13.48 3.64 14.13
C GLU A 103 -12.06 3.06 13.99
N VAL A 104 -11.93 1.78 13.67
CA VAL A 104 -10.59 1.18 13.46
C VAL A 104 -9.92 1.74 12.20
N GLY A 105 -10.68 1.97 11.13
CA GLY A 105 -10.20 2.64 9.91
C GLY A 105 -9.65 4.03 10.20
N ARG A 106 -10.41 4.86 10.95
CA ARG A 106 -9.99 6.21 11.32
C ARG A 106 -8.68 6.22 12.11
N ARG A 107 -8.50 5.28 13.04
CA ARG A 107 -7.24 5.13 13.80
C ARG A 107 -6.10 4.68 12.89
N CYS A 108 -6.36 3.75 11.98
CA CYS A 108 -5.36 3.24 11.04
C CYS A 108 -4.87 4.34 10.10
N TYR A 109 -5.78 5.05 9.47
CA TYR A 109 -5.45 6.12 8.52
C TYR A 109 -4.83 7.34 9.20
N GLY A 110 -5.25 7.68 10.43
CA GLY A 110 -4.58 8.70 11.22
C GLY A 110 -3.13 8.36 11.54
N GLU A 111 -2.84 7.09 11.85
CA GLU A 111 -1.46 6.59 12.04
C GLU A 111 -0.68 6.61 10.72
N MET A 112 -1.27 6.24 9.58
CA MET A 112 -0.63 6.36 8.27
C MET A 112 -0.23 7.80 7.96
N LEU A 113 -1.13 8.76 8.17
CA LEU A 113 -0.83 10.17 7.98
C LEU A 113 0.31 10.64 8.90
N SER A 114 0.34 10.18 10.15
CA SER A 114 1.44 10.51 11.08
C SER A 114 2.79 9.91 10.65
N ALA A 115 2.77 8.86 9.85
CA ALA A 115 3.96 8.22 9.30
C ALA A 115 4.37 8.78 7.92
N GLY A 116 3.57 9.70 7.33
CA GLY A 116 3.87 10.33 6.05
C GLY A 116 3.22 9.66 4.83
N TYR A 117 2.34 8.68 5.03
CA TYR A 117 1.50 8.17 3.95
C TYR A 117 0.44 9.20 3.59
N THR A 118 0.30 9.52 2.30
CA THR A 118 -0.70 10.44 1.76
C THR A 118 -1.81 9.72 1.02
N SER A 119 -1.57 8.48 0.65
CA SER A 119 -2.52 7.60 -0.02
C SER A 119 -2.45 6.18 0.53
N VAL A 120 -3.59 5.48 0.43
CA VAL A 120 -3.71 4.08 0.82
C VAL A 120 -4.58 3.32 -0.17
N THR A 121 -4.16 2.11 -0.51
CA THR A 121 -4.96 1.11 -1.21
C THR A 121 -5.49 0.12 -0.19
N GLU A 122 -6.78 0.18 0.07
CA GLU A 122 -7.46 -0.66 1.04
C GLU A 122 -8.08 -1.87 0.38
N PHE A 123 -7.55 -3.04 0.67
CA PHE A 123 -8.02 -4.33 0.17
C PHE A 123 -9.11 -4.87 1.10
N HIS A 124 -10.38 -4.60 0.75
CA HIS A 124 -11.52 -4.81 1.62
C HIS A 124 -12.29 -6.09 1.29
N TYR A 125 -12.36 -7.04 2.24
CA TYR A 125 -13.03 -8.33 2.06
C TYR A 125 -14.04 -8.71 3.16
N VAL A 126 -14.40 -7.78 4.05
CA VAL A 126 -15.45 -7.99 5.06
C VAL A 126 -16.73 -7.31 4.56
N HIS A 127 -17.68 -8.09 4.02
CA HIS A 127 -18.79 -7.52 3.26
C HIS A 127 -20.14 -7.58 3.96
N HIS A 128 -20.43 -8.72 4.61
CA HIS A 128 -21.77 -9.09 5.02
C HIS A 128 -21.93 -9.10 6.54
N GLU A 129 -23.15 -9.35 7.01
CA GLU A 129 -23.43 -9.70 8.40
C GLU A 129 -22.66 -10.97 8.79
N ARG A 130 -22.60 -11.26 10.08
CA ARG A 130 -21.81 -12.38 10.62
C ARG A 130 -22.19 -13.73 10.00
N ASP A 131 -23.47 -13.95 9.71
CA ASP A 131 -24.00 -15.19 9.11
C ASP A 131 -23.83 -15.25 7.58
N GLY A 132 -23.30 -14.18 6.96
CA GLY A 132 -23.13 -14.07 5.51
C GLY A 132 -24.30 -13.41 4.78
N THR A 133 -25.36 -12.99 5.47
CA THR A 133 -26.46 -12.24 4.84
C THR A 133 -25.99 -10.81 4.51
N PRO A 134 -26.37 -10.24 3.36
CA PRO A 134 -26.04 -8.86 3.05
C PRO A 134 -26.68 -7.88 4.05
N TYR A 135 -25.98 -6.80 4.38
CA TYR A 135 -26.59 -5.63 4.99
C TYR A 135 -27.69 -5.07 4.08
N HIS A 136 -28.56 -4.23 4.62
CA HIS A 136 -29.54 -3.47 3.81
C HIS A 136 -28.85 -2.68 2.68
N ASP A 137 -27.71 -2.07 2.96
CA ASP A 137 -26.75 -1.61 1.96
C ASP A 137 -25.62 -2.64 1.85
N PRO A 138 -25.48 -3.39 0.74
CA PRO A 138 -24.45 -4.41 0.58
C PRO A 138 -23.01 -3.88 0.69
N ASN A 139 -22.82 -2.56 0.60
CA ASN A 139 -21.55 -1.87 0.73
C ASN A 139 -21.36 -1.15 2.08
N ALA A 140 -22.20 -1.41 3.09
CA ALA A 140 -22.15 -0.69 4.37
C ALA A 140 -20.77 -0.67 5.01
N LEU A 141 -20.08 -1.83 5.09
CA LEU A 141 -18.72 -1.92 5.64
C LEU A 141 -17.67 -1.23 4.77
N ALA A 142 -17.75 -1.39 3.45
CA ALA A 142 -16.86 -0.71 2.50
C ALA A 142 -17.01 0.82 2.57
N LYS A 143 -18.25 1.31 2.67
CA LYS A 143 -18.54 2.74 2.85
C LYS A 143 -18.01 3.26 4.20
N SER A 144 -18.13 2.48 5.27
CA SER A 144 -17.55 2.83 6.57
C SER A 144 -16.04 3.02 6.52
N VAL A 145 -15.34 2.17 5.77
CA VAL A 145 -13.89 2.33 5.51
C VAL A 145 -13.61 3.61 4.72
N ALA A 146 -14.38 3.86 3.65
CA ALA A 146 -14.19 5.06 2.82
C ALA A 146 -14.47 6.35 3.61
N GLU A 147 -15.51 6.37 4.42
CA GLU A 147 -15.84 7.50 5.30
C GLU A 147 -14.75 7.73 6.37
N ALA A 148 -14.13 6.66 6.88
CA ALA A 148 -12.99 6.77 7.79
C ALA A 148 -11.78 7.43 7.12
N ALA A 149 -11.52 7.14 5.84
CA ALA A 149 -10.46 7.78 5.07
C ALA A 149 -10.76 9.26 4.78
N GLU A 150 -12.01 9.60 4.48
CA GLU A 150 -12.46 11.00 4.34
C GLU A 150 -12.30 11.77 5.66
N ASP A 151 -12.73 11.20 6.78
CA ASP A 151 -12.59 11.80 8.11
C ASP A 151 -11.10 12.09 8.45
N ALA A 152 -10.20 11.20 8.03
CA ALA A 152 -8.76 11.38 8.21
C ALA A 152 -8.14 12.36 7.20
N GLY A 153 -8.72 12.49 6.01
CA GLY A 153 -8.20 13.30 4.92
C GLY A 153 -7.12 12.61 4.07
N ILE A 154 -7.02 11.27 4.11
CA ILE A 154 -6.11 10.47 3.30
C ILE A 154 -6.75 10.12 1.95
N ARG A 155 -5.96 10.05 0.88
CA ARG A 155 -6.43 9.56 -0.41
C ARG A 155 -6.61 8.05 -0.38
N LEU A 156 -7.75 7.55 -0.85
CA LEU A 156 -8.12 6.13 -0.79
C LEU A 156 -8.38 5.54 -2.19
N LEU A 157 -7.68 4.46 -2.51
CA LEU A 157 -8.11 3.49 -3.51
C LEU A 157 -8.75 2.31 -2.76
N LEU A 158 -10.07 2.17 -2.86
CA LEU A 158 -10.82 1.09 -2.22
C LEU A 158 -11.02 -0.07 -3.18
N LEU A 159 -10.55 -1.25 -2.78
CA LEU A 159 -10.63 -2.49 -3.55
C LEU A 159 -11.54 -3.50 -2.85
N PRO A 160 -12.84 -3.54 -3.13
CA PRO A 160 -13.65 -4.68 -2.73
C PRO A 160 -13.05 -5.95 -3.33
N ALA A 161 -12.82 -6.96 -2.49
CA ALA A 161 -12.19 -8.20 -2.91
C ALA A 161 -13.21 -9.33 -3.01
N ALA A 162 -13.27 -9.98 -4.17
CA ALA A 162 -14.09 -11.16 -4.40
C ALA A 162 -13.60 -12.32 -3.53
N TYR A 163 -14.55 -13.05 -2.94
CA TYR A 163 -14.28 -14.20 -2.09
C TYR A 163 -15.37 -15.28 -2.35
N ALA A 164 -15.02 -16.37 -3.00
CA ALA A 164 -16.00 -17.40 -3.39
C ALA A 164 -16.01 -18.60 -2.45
N ARG A 165 -14.84 -19.00 -1.90
CA ARG A 165 -14.69 -20.22 -1.11
C ARG A 165 -13.72 -20.04 0.07
N GLY A 166 -13.85 -20.84 1.11
CA GLY A 166 -13.04 -20.71 2.34
C GLY A 166 -13.47 -19.53 3.20
N GLY A 167 -12.61 -19.08 4.12
CA GLY A 167 -12.88 -17.97 5.03
C GLY A 167 -14.14 -18.14 5.89
N VAL A 168 -14.61 -17.02 6.45
CA VAL A 168 -15.88 -16.96 7.18
C VAL A 168 -17.03 -16.52 6.26
N PRO A 169 -18.31 -16.83 6.60
CA PRO A 169 -19.45 -16.56 5.72
C PRO A 169 -19.53 -15.10 5.23
N ARG A 170 -19.24 -14.15 6.08
CA ARG A 170 -19.34 -12.71 5.78
C ARG A 170 -18.36 -12.16 4.73
N PHE A 171 -17.39 -12.97 4.28
CA PHE A 171 -16.46 -12.59 3.20
C PHE A 171 -17.02 -12.95 1.83
N ARG A 172 -17.89 -13.96 1.75
CA ARG A 172 -18.22 -14.66 0.50
C ARG A 172 -19.26 -13.94 -0.32
N ASP A 173 -18.95 -13.69 -1.57
CA ASP A 173 -19.93 -13.31 -2.56
C ASP A 173 -20.67 -14.59 -3.08
N PRO A 174 -21.99 -14.52 -3.33
CA PRO A 174 -22.75 -15.67 -3.81
C PRO A 174 -22.45 -16.00 -5.28
N SER A 175 -21.97 -15.03 -6.05
CA SER A 175 -21.57 -15.18 -7.45
C SER A 175 -20.66 -14.02 -7.87
N VAL A 176 -19.90 -14.19 -8.97
CA VAL A 176 -19.11 -13.12 -9.57
C VAL A 176 -20.00 -11.95 -10.03
N ALA A 177 -21.21 -12.24 -10.50
CA ALA A 177 -22.17 -11.20 -10.88
C ALA A 177 -22.56 -10.32 -9.68
N ALA A 178 -22.84 -10.91 -8.52
CA ALA A 178 -23.15 -10.16 -7.29
C ALA A 178 -21.95 -9.32 -6.82
N PHE A 179 -20.73 -9.84 -6.94
CA PHE A 179 -19.50 -9.08 -6.69
C PHE A 179 -19.41 -7.86 -7.61
N VAL A 180 -19.59 -8.04 -8.93
CA VAL A 180 -19.52 -6.96 -9.93
C VAL A 180 -20.59 -5.89 -9.67
N GLU A 181 -21.84 -6.29 -9.38
CA GLU A 181 -22.92 -5.36 -9.03
C GLU A 181 -22.57 -4.52 -7.80
N ARG A 182 -21.97 -5.14 -6.79
CA ARG A 182 -21.54 -4.47 -5.56
C ARG A 182 -20.41 -3.46 -5.83
N VAL A 183 -19.43 -3.82 -6.66
CA VAL A 183 -18.35 -2.92 -7.09
C VAL A 183 -18.90 -1.75 -7.90
N ASP A 184 -19.77 -1.99 -8.89
CA ASP A 184 -20.36 -0.93 -9.71
C ASP A 184 -21.23 0.04 -8.89
N ALA A 185 -22.00 -0.48 -7.92
CA ALA A 185 -22.76 0.36 -6.98
C ALA A 185 -21.84 1.23 -6.11
N LEU A 186 -20.72 0.69 -5.63
CA LEU A 186 -19.75 1.42 -4.83
C LEU A 186 -19.04 2.50 -5.66
N ARG A 187 -18.68 2.20 -6.89
CA ARG A 187 -18.11 3.16 -7.85
C ARG A 187 -19.06 4.33 -8.13
N GLY A 188 -20.35 4.03 -8.32
CA GLY A 188 -21.38 5.06 -8.49
C GLY A 188 -21.50 5.98 -7.25
N TRP A 189 -21.44 5.40 -6.05
CA TRP A 189 -21.45 6.16 -4.79
C TRP A 189 -20.18 7.00 -4.61
N ALA A 190 -19.02 6.49 -5.03
CA ALA A 190 -17.72 7.15 -4.91
C ALA A 190 -17.56 8.36 -5.86
N GLY A 191 -18.31 8.41 -6.98
CA GLY A 191 -18.09 9.32 -8.10
C GLY A 191 -18.06 10.83 -7.82
N SER A 192 -18.52 11.28 -6.63
CA SER A 192 -18.47 12.69 -6.21
C SER A 192 -17.41 12.99 -5.13
N ARG A 193 -16.59 12.00 -4.75
CA ARG A 193 -15.63 12.08 -3.65
C ARG A 193 -14.21 12.23 -4.19
N PRO A 194 -13.58 13.43 -4.05
CA PRO A 194 -12.36 13.75 -4.80
C PRO A 194 -11.11 12.96 -4.36
N LEU A 195 -11.13 12.37 -3.15
CA LEU A 195 -10.03 11.58 -2.62
C LEU A 195 -10.30 10.07 -2.65
N LEU A 196 -11.41 9.63 -3.27
CA LEU A 196 -11.82 8.23 -3.31
C LEU A 196 -11.84 7.72 -4.75
N GLU A 197 -11.12 6.64 -4.99
CA GLU A 197 -11.19 5.81 -6.18
C GLU A 197 -11.62 4.38 -5.78
N VAL A 198 -12.31 3.67 -6.67
CA VAL A 198 -12.73 2.29 -6.46
C VAL A 198 -12.23 1.42 -7.59
N GLY A 199 -11.46 0.41 -7.24
CA GLY A 199 -11.02 -0.65 -8.12
C GLY A 199 -11.69 -1.99 -7.79
N ALA A 200 -10.99 -3.08 -8.04
CA ALA A 200 -11.44 -4.44 -7.73
C ALA A 200 -10.26 -5.29 -7.23
N ALA A 201 -10.57 -6.37 -6.54
CA ALA A 201 -9.60 -7.38 -6.20
C ALA A 201 -10.21 -8.80 -6.24
N ALA A 202 -9.37 -9.81 -6.49
CA ALA A 202 -9.65 -11.18 -6.12
C ALA A 202 -8.83 -11.52 -4.88
N HIS A 203 -9.43 -12.10 -3.84
CA HIS A 203 -8.69 -12.29 -2.59
C HIS A 203 -7.38 -13.07 -2.83
N SER A 204 -7.46 -14.22 -3.42
CA SER A 204 -6.31 -15.07 -3.79
C SER A 204 -6.81 -16.25 -4.63
N VAL A 205 -5.92 -17.02 -5.23
CA VAL A 205 -6.27 -18.26 -5.94
C VAL A 205 -6.88 -19.33 -5.01
N ARG A 206 -6.60 -19.25 -3.70
CA ARG A 206 -7.21 -20.10 -2.67
C ARG A 206 -8.71 -19.82 -2.49
N ALA A 207 -9.10 -18.57 -2.60
CA ALA A 207 -10.45 -18.09 -2.30
C ALA A 207 -11.31 -17.86 -3.53
N VAL A 208 -10.71 -17.70 -4.70
CA VAL A 208 -11.40 -17.37 -5.95
C VAL A 208 -11.08 -18.42 -7.00
N PRO A 209 -12.07 -19.17 -7.50
CA PRO A 209 -11.85 -20.21 -8.51
C PRO A 209 -11.49 -19.58 -9.86
N ARG A 210 -10.80 -20.36 -10.71
CA ARG A 210 -10.30 -19.93 -12.02
C ARG A 210 -11.34 -19.15 -12.85
N GLY A 211 -12.55 -19.69 -13.03
CA GLY A 211 -13.57 -19.02 -13.84
C GLY A 211 -13.95 -17.64 -13.33
N TRP A 212 -13.91 -17.40 -12.00
CA TRP A 212 -14.12 -16.07 -11.46
C TRP A 212 -12.91 -15.14 -11.70
N LEU A 213 -11.68 -15.68 -11.64
CA LEU A 213 -10.48 -14.91 -11.97
C LEU A 213 -10.55 -14.40 -13.41
N GLU A 214 -10.98 -15.24 -14.35
CA GLU A 214 -11.19 -14.89 -15.77
C GLU A 214 -12.22 -13.77 -15.92
N GLU A 215 -13.41 -13.92 -15.31
CA GLU A 215 -14.48 -12.90 -15.37
C GLU A 215 -14.10 -11.58 -14.68
N ILE A 216 -13.44 -11.62 -13.51
CA ILE A 216 -12.98 -10.43 -12.79
C ILE A 216 -11.88 -9.71 -13.56
N GLY A 217 -10.93 -10.46 -14.15
CA GLY A 217 -9.87 -9.91 -15.01
C GLY A 217 -10.44 -9.19 -16.24
N GLU A 218 -11.43 -9.80 -16.92
CA GLU A 218 -12.13 -9.20 -18.04
C GLU A 218 -12.91 -7.93 -17.61
N TYR A 219 -13.67 -8.02 -16.50
CA TYR A 219 -14.41 -6.89 -15.94
C TYR A 219 -13.51 -5.70 -15.63
N ALA A 220 -12.39 -5.93 -14.93
CA ALA A 220 -11.47 -4.86 -14.55
C ALA A 220 -10.78 -4.25 -15.78
N ARG A 221 -10.36 -5.08 -16.74
CA ARG A 221 -9.75 -4.62 -17.99
C ARG A 221 -10.71 -3.78 -18.83
N ALA A 222 -11.97 -4.22 -19.00
CA ALA A 222 -12.97 -3.50 -19.77
C ALA A 222 -13.31 -2.11 -19.20
N ARG A 223 -13.07 -1.90 -17.91
CA ARG A 223 -13.32 -0.64 -17.18
C ARG A 223 -12.06 0.10 -16.77
N GLU A 224 -10.90 -0.40 -17.17
CA GLU A 224 -9.59 0.16 -16.82
C GLU A 224 -9.38 0.33 -15.29
N LEU A 225 -9.87 -0.63 -14.49
CA LEU A 225 -9.77 -0.59 -13.04
C LEU A 225 -8.41 -1.08 -12.54
N PRO A 226 -7.89 -0.48 -11.44
CA PRO A 226 -6.88 -1.14 -10.63
C PRO A 226 -7.39 -2.50 -10.13
N LEU A 227 -6.53 -3.52 -10.20
CA LEU A 227 -6.88 -4.90 -9.87
C LEU A 227 -5.79 -5.55 -9.03
N HIS A 228 -6.11 -5.99 -7.81
CA HIS A 228 -5.14 -6.60 -6.91
C HIS A 228 -5.49 -8.05 -6.58
N VAL A 229 -4.47 -8.83 -6.20
CA VAL A 229 -4.61 -10.21 -5.75
C VAL A 229 -3.43 -10.59 -4.86
N HIS A 230 -3.67 -11.37 -3.76
CA HIS A 230 -2.60 -12.03 -3.03
C HIS A 230 -2.16 -13.28 -3.79
N ALA A 231 -0.86 -13.45 -4.01
CA ALA A 231 -0.31 -14.67 -4.59
C ALA A 231 1.13 -14.92 -4.12
N ASP A 232 1.47 -16.20 -4.02
CA ASP A 232 2.80 -16.69 -3.61
C ASP A 232 3.26 -16.16 -2.25
N GLU A 233 2.31 -15.94 -1.34
CA GLU A 233 2.57 -15.52 0.02
C GLU A 233 3.10 -16.67 0.87
N GLN A 234 2.50 -17.87 0.74
CA GLN A 234 2.78 -19.03 1.57
C GLN A 234 3.13 -20.26 0.72
N PRO A 235 4.13 -21.08 1.11
CA PRO A 235 4.44 -22.32 0.40
C PRO A 235 3.24 -23.24 0.23
N ARG A 236 2.39 -23.36 1.25
CA ARG A 236 1.18 -24.17 1.20
C ARG A 236 0.17 -23.68 0.16
N GLU A 237 0.09 -22.38 -0.11
CA GLU A 237 -0.75 -21.84 -1.18
C GLU A 237 -0.30 -22.37 -2.54
N ILE A 238 1.01 -22.41 -2.75
CA ILE A 238 1.62 -22.92 -3.99
C ILE A 238 1.31 -24.41 -4.14
N GLU A 239 1.57 -25.21 -3.09
CA GLU A 239 1.28 -26.65 -3.07
C GLU A 239 -0.21 -26.94 -3.39
N GLU A 240 -1.15 -26.21 -2.78
CA GLU A 240 -2.58 -26.36 -3.01
C GLU A 240 -2.97 -25.95 -4.45
N CYS A 241 -2.38 -24.89 -5.00
CA CYS A 241 -2.62 -24.43 -6.37
C CYS A 241 -2.08 -25.41 -7.40
N GLU A 242 -0.87 -25.91 -7.21
CA GLU A 242 -0.28 -26.95 -8.08
C GLU A 242 -1.09 -28.24 -8.05
N ALA A 243 -1.56 -28.65 -6.88
CA ALA A 243 -2.40 -29.85 -6.75
C ALA A 243 -3.78 -29.70 -7.44
N GLU A 244 -4.39 -28.51 -7.41
CA GLU A 244 -5.71 -28.27 -8.01
C GLU A 244 -5.62 -27.96 -9.51
N HIS A 245 -4.60 -27.18 -9.94
CA HIS A 245 -4.53 -26.60 -11.28
C HIS A 245 -3.32 -27.06 -12.12
N GLY A 246 -2.34 -27.74 -11.51
CA GLY A 246 -1.07 -28.09 -12.18
C GLY A 246 -0.19 -26.89 -12.48
N MET A 247 -0.44 -25.77 -11.82
CA MET A 247 0.23 -24.47 -12.03
C MET A 247 0.45 -23.79 -10.69
N ARG A 248 1.50 -22.95 -10.62
CA ARG A 248 1.74 -22.06 -9.50
C ARG A 248 0.75 -20.86 -9.54
N PRO A 249 0.55 -20.13 -8.43
CA PRO A 249 -0.45 -19.06 -8.34
C PRO A 249 -0.32 -17.98 -9.43
N ILE A 250 0.87 -17.41 -9.63
CA ILE A 250 1.06 -16.36 -10.65
C ILE A 250 0.95 -16.93 -12.07
N GLU A 251 1.34 -18.18 -12.30
CA GLU A 251 1.10 -18.87 -13.58
C GLU A 251 -0.40 -19.01 -13.87
N LEU A 252 -1.19 -19.41 -12.86
CA LEU A 252 -2.65 -19.50 -12.98
C LEU A 252 -3.28 -18.13 -13.29
N LEU A 253 -2.83 -17.08 -12.62
CA LEU A 253 -3.30 -15.70 -12.86
C LEU A 253 -2.98 -15.24 -14.29
N ALA A 254 -1.79 -15.56 -14.81
CA ALA A 254 -1.42 -15.25 -16.17
C ALA A 254 -2.29 -16.01 -17.19
N ASP A 255 -2.48 -17.33 -16.98
CA ASP A 255 -3.27 -18.19 -17.85
C ASP A 255 -4.77 -17.85 -17.84
N ALA A 256 -5.30 -17.37 -16.70
CA ALA A 256 -6.65 -16.83 -16.57
C ALA A 256 -6.82 -15.41 -17.17
N GLY A 257 -5.76 -14.82 -17.72
CA GLY A 257 -5.80 -13.46 -18.23
C GLY A 257 -6.06 -12.39 -17.18
N PHE A 258 -5.75 -12.68 -15.91
CA PHE A 258 -5.92 -11.73 -14.80
C PHE A 258 -4.82 -10.67 -14.77
N LEU A 259 -3.58 -11.03 -15.18
CA LEU A 259 -2.44 -10.13 -15.19
C LEU A 259 -2.54 -9.08 -16.29
N GLY A 260 -2.01 -7.90 -16.03
CA GLY A 260 -1.95 -6.77 -16.96
C GLY A 260 -1.35 -5.52 -16.31
N PRO A 261 -1.22 -4.40 -17.06
CA PRO A 261 -0.55 -3.19 -16.58
C PRO A 261 -1.21 -2.50 -15.37
N ARG A 262 -2.47 -2.84 -15.06
CA ARG A 262 -3.21 -2.36 -13.89
C ARG A 262 -3.38 -3.43 -12.80
N ALA A 263 -2.79 -4.60 -13.00
CA ALA A 263 -2.78 -5.66 -12.01
C ALA A 263 -1.60 -5.52 -11.06
N THR A 264 -1.84 -5.72 -9.77
CA THR A 264 -0.82 -5.78 -8.73
C THR A 264 -0.95 -7.10 -7.98
N VAL A 265 0.14 -7.84 -7.95
CA VAL A 265 0.27 -9.05 -7.13
C VAL A 265 0.85 -8.63 -5.79
N VAL A 266 0.12 -8.92 -4.71
CA VAL A 266 0.57 -8.63 -3.34
C VAL A 266 1.40 -9.80 -2.85
N HIS A 267 2.47 -9.49 -2.14
CA HIS A 267 3.52 -10.35 -1.63
C HIS A 267 4.48 -10.85 -2.72
N ALA A 268 4.09 -11.86 -3.50
CA ALA A 268 5.00 -12.56 -4.43
C ALA A 268 6.29 -13.05 -3.74
N THR A 269 6.23 -13.35 -2.42
CA THR A 269 7.37 -13.71 -1.56
C THR A 269 8.09 -14.94 -2.07
N HIS A 270 7.33 -15.91 -2.57
CA HIS A 270 7.83 -17.17 -3.10
C HIS A 270 7.77 -17.26 -4.63
N ALA A 271 7.61 -16.12 -5.33
CA ALA A 271 7.60 -16.12 -6.80
C ALA A 271 8.94 -16.63 -7.34
N ASP A 272 8.84 -17.60 -8.25
CA ASP A 272 10.01 -18.14 -8.91
C ASP A 272 10.42 -17.32 -10.15
N ARG A 273 11.50 -17.75 -10.83
CA ARG A 273 12.01 -17.04 -11.99
C ARG A 273 10.98 -16.92 -13.12
N ARG A 274 10.19 -17.99 -13.37
CA ARG A 274 9.20 -18.02 -14.44
C ARG A 274 8.03 -17.10 -14.14
N GLU A 275 7.59 -17.06 -12.88
CA GLU A 275 6.54 -16.18 -12.44
C GLU A 275 6.94 -14.70 -12.50
N LEU A 276 8.20 -14.39 -12.17
CA LEU A 276 8.74 -13.04 -12.36
C LEU A 276 8.82 -12.67 -13.86
N ASP A 277 9.16 -13.61 -14.75
CA ASP A 277 9.13 -13.37 -16.20
C ASP A 277 7.69 -13.07 -16.65
N LEU A 278 6.68 -13.81 -16.17
CA LEU A 278 5.26 -13.56 -16.47
C LEU A 278 4.79 -12.19 -15.99
N LEU A 279 5.15 -11.78 -14.77
CA LEU A 279 4.81 -10.44 -14.25
C LEU A 279 5.37 -9.34 -15.16
N ALA A 280 6.63 -9.46 -15.56
CA ALA A 280 7.28 -8.51 -16.46
C ALA A 280 6.62 -8.47 -17.84
N ASP A 281 6.36 -9.63 -18.45
CA ASP A 281 5.76 -9.76 -19.79
C ASP A 281 4.34 -9.16 -19.85
N HIS A 282 3.56 -9.26 -18.76
CA HIS A 282 2.22 -8.68 -18.67
C HIS A 282 2.23 -7.22 -18.16
N GLY A 283 3.39 -6.69 -17.76
CA GLY A 283 3.51 -5.35 -17.17
C GLY A 283 2.82 -5.21 -15.81
N ALA A 284 2.59 -6.33 -15.12
CA ALA A 284 2.00 -6.35 -13.79
C ALA A 284 2.97 -5.80 -12.74
N SER A 285 2.43 -5.31 -11.63
CA SER A 285 3.19 -4.77 -10.51
C SER A 285 3.24 -5.77 -9.34
N VAL A 286 4.20 -5.58 -8.44
CA VAL A 286 4.27 -6.28 -7.16
C VAL A 286 4.11 -5.25 -6.04
N CYS A 287 3.33 -5.58 -5.01
CA CYS A 287 3.29 -4.86 -3.75
C CYS A 287 3.86 -5.74 -2.63
N ALA A 288 5.02 -5.37 -2.12
CA ALA A 288 5.63 -6.05 -0.99
C ALA A 288 5.11 -5.50 0.34
N CYS A 289 5.00 -6.36 1.35
CA CYS A 289 4.58 -5.99 2.71
C CYS A 289 5.62 -6.47 3.74
N PRO A 290 6.87 -5.96 3.67
CA PRO A 290 8.02 -6.54 4.35
C PRO A 290 7.85 -6.69 5.86
N THR A 291 7.21 -5.73 6.54
CA THR A 291 6.99 -5.82 7.99
C THR A 291 5.97 -6.90 8.36
N THR A 292 4.94 -7.10 7.54
CA THR A 292 3.96 -8.19 7.71
C THR A 292 4.58 -9.54 7.36
N GLU A 293 5.28 -9.64 6.24
CA GLU A 293 5.98 -10.85 5.80
C GLU A 293 7.00 -11.32 6.86
N GLY A 294 7.72 -10.36 7.46
CA GLY A 294 8.62 -10.63 8.59
C GLY A 294 7.88 -11.06 9.86
N ASN A 295 6.74 -10.46 10.19
CA ASN A 295 5.94 -10.77 11.37
C ASN A 295 5.28 -12.15 11.27
N LEU A 296 4.80 -12.53 10.08
CA LEU A 296 4.13 -13.81 9.84
C LEU A 296 5.12 -14.94 9.50
N GLY A 297 6.38 -14.62 9.27
CA GLY A 297 7.42 -15.59 8.91
C GLY A 297 7.26 -16.12 7.49
N ASP A 298 6.74 -15.30 6.57
CA ASP A 298 6.46 -15.68 5.19
C ASP A 298 7.74 -15.89 4.39
N GLY A 299 8.77 -15.08 4.64
CA GLY A 299 10.05 -15.18 3.93
C GLY A 299 10.59 -13.84 3.48
N PHE A 300 11.32 -13.85 2.37
CA PHE A 300 11.92 -12.65 1.79
C PHE A 300 11.52 -12.51 0.32
N LEU A 301 11.14 -11.30 -0.04
CA LEU A 301 10.85 -10.94 -1.43
C LEU A 301 12.04 -11.24 -2.36
N PRO A 302 11.82 -11.79 -3.58
CA PRO A 302 12.87 -11.97 -4.59
C PRO A 302 13.24 -10.63 -5.28
N ALA A 303 13.63 -9.63 -4.47
CA ALA A 303 13.77 -8.23 -4.87
C ALA A 303 14.82 -8.01 -5.98
N GLU A 304 15.93 -8.78 -6.00
CA GLU A 304 16.92 -8.72 -7.10
C GLU A 304 16.29 -9.17 -8.43
N GLY A 305 15.43 -10.18 -8.39
CA GLY A 305 14.71 -10.66 -9.58
C GLY A 305 13.70 -9.65 -10.11
N ILE A 306 13.01 -8.95 -9.21
CA ILE A 306 12.05 -7.87 -9.51
C ILE A 306 12.78 -6.68 -10.13
N LEU A 307 13.85 -6.21 -9.49
CA LEU A 307 14.66 -5.09 -9.99
C LEU A 307 15.26 -5.40 -11.36
N GLY A 308 15.85 -6.60 -11.53
CA GLY A 308 16.51 -7.02 -12.78
C GLY A 308 15.57 -7.16 -13.99
N ARG A 309 14.24 -7.23 -13.75
CA ARG A 309 13.20 -7.28 -14.79
C ARG A 309 12.45 -5.97 -14.95
N CYS A 310 12.83 -4.95 -14.21
CA CYS A 310 12.13 -3.66 -14.18
C CYS A 310 10.63 -3.79 -13.81
N ILE A 311 10.26 -4.81 -13.04
CA ILE A 311 8.90 -4.95 -12.50
C ILE A 311 8.65 -3.79 -11.55
N ARG A 312 7.51 -3.12 -11.69
CA ARG A 312 7.14 -2.06 -10.76
C ARG A 312 6.91 -2.64 -9.37
N LEU A 313 7.59 -2.08 -8.38
CA LEU A 313 7.45 -2.45 -6.99
C LEU A 313 6.86 -1.30 -6.20
N SER A 314 5.94 -1.61 -5.31
CA SER A 314 5.41 -0.72 -4.28
C SER A 314 5.46 -1.41 -2.91
N VAL A 315 5.11 -0.69 -1.86
CA VAL A 315 5.05 -1.22 -0.50
C VAL A 315 3.68 -1.02 0.14
N GLY A 316 3.31 -1.95 1.02
CA GLY A 316 2.12 -1.88 1.84
C GLY A 316 2.41 -2.25 3.29
N SER A 317 1.62 -1.75 4.23
CA SER A 317 1.71 -2.12 5.66
C SER A 317 0.82 -3.31 6.03
N ASP A 318 -0.04 -3.73 5.13
CA ASP A 318 -0.90 -4.92 5.14
C ASP A 318 -1.64 -5.13 6.47
N SER A 319 -1.13 -5.94 7.40
CA SER A 319 -1.75 -6.24 8.70
C SER A 319 -1.55 -5.14 9.76
N HIS A 320 -0.75 -4.13 9.45
CA HIS A 320 -0.47 -2.98 10.32
C HIS A 320 0.20 -3.35 11.66
N VAL A 321 1.00 -4.41 11.71
CA VAL A 321 1.88 -4.67 12.83
C VAL A 321 2.82 -3.48 13.02
N ARG A 322 3.25 -2.91 11.91
CA ARG A 322 3.99 -1.66 11.79
C ARG A 322 3.34 -0.74 10.74
N VAL A 323 3.44 0.58 10.92
CA VAL A 323 3.03 1.59 9.94
C VAL A 323 4.17 2.60 9.83
N ASP A 324 5.13 2.33 8.94
CA ASP A 324 6.32 3.17 8.76
C ASP A 324 6.92 2.93 7.36
N PRO A 325 6.77 3.88 6.41
CA PRO A 325 7.26 3.69 5.04
C PRO A 325 8.77 3.51 4.97
N PHE A 326 9.55 4.14 5.87
CA PHE A 326 10.99 3.97 5.88
C PHE A 326 11.42 2.57 6.31
N GLU A 327 10.65 1.94 7.21
CA GLU A 327 10.91 0.56 7.65
C GLU A 327 10.56 -0.43 6.54
N GLU A 328 9.42 -0.28 5.86
CA GLU A 328 9.07 -1.12 4.71
C GLU A 328 10.18 -1.08 3.65
N LEU A 329 10.64 0.11 3.26
CA LEU A 329 11.71 0.27 2.27
C LEU A 329 13.05 -0.31 2.75
N ARG A 330 13.37 -0.15 4.02
CA ARG A 330 14.59 -0.68 4.64
C ARG A 330 14.61 -2.20 4.61
N GLU A 331 13.49 -2.85 4.95
CA GLU A 331 13.41 -4.29 5.00
C GLU A 331 13.53 -4.96 3.63
N ILE A 332 13.11 -4.32 2.53
CA ILE A 332 13.37 -4.81 1.17
C ILE A 332 14.89 -4.96 0.94
N GLU A 333 15.65 -3.92 1.16
CA GLU A 333 17.11 -3.95 0.93
C GLU A 333 17.82 -4.81 1.98
N THR A 334 17.43 -4.74 3.26
CA THR A 334 18.09 -5.54 4.31
C THR A 334 17.75 -7.02 4.20
N GLY A 335 16.57 -7.37 3.72
CA GLY A 335 16.19 -8.72 3.34
C GLY A 335 17.10 -9.27 2.23
N ALA A 336 17.27 -8.51 1.14
CA ALA A 336 18.18 -8.87 0.06
C ALA A 336 19.64 -9.02 0.53
N ARG A 337 20.10 -8.15 1.46
CA ARG A 337 21.44 -8.28 2.08
C ARG A 337 21.60 -9.57 2.90
N ARG A 338 20.60 -9.92 3.71
CA ARG A 338 20.60 -11.13 4.54
C ARG A 338 20.63 -12.39 3.66
N LEU A 339 19.87 -12.42 2.57
CA LEU A 339 19.83 -13.52 1.62
C LEU A 339 21.14 -13.70 0.87
N SER A 340 21.70 -12.61 0.34
CA SER A 340 22.88 -12.66 -0.55
C SER A 340 24.22 -12.60 0.18
N GLY A 341 24.27 -12.19 1.44
CA GLY A 341 25.51 -11.92 2.18
C GLY A 341 26.30 -10.71 1.65
N ARG A 342 25.69 -9.88 0.80
CA ARG A 342 26.30 -8.67 0.20
C ARG A 342 25.69 -7.41 0.78
N ARG A 343 26.38 -6.27 0.59
CA ARG A 343 25.84 -4.93 0.92
C ARG A 343 25.45 -4.21 -0.37
N ASN A 344 24.46 -3.29 -0.26
CA ASN A 344 23.97 -2.48 -1.37
C ASN A 344 23.61 -3.37 -2.57
N VAL A 345 22.59 -4.21 -2.38
CA VAL A 345 22.22 -5.27 -3.32
C VAL A 345 21.32 -4.72 -4.42
N LEU A 346 20.34 -3.89 -4.06
CA LEU A 346 19.29 -3.43 -4.96
C LEU A 346 19.68 -2.09 -5.63
N ILE A 347 20.80 -2.11 -6.34
CA ILE A 347 21.30 -0.94 -7.09
C ILE A 347 20.84 -1.04 -8.54
N PRO A 348 20.01 -0.12 -9.05
CA PRO A 348 19.66 -0.07 -10.47
C PRO A 348 20.90 0.15 -11.36
N GLU A 349 20.80 -0.25 -12.61
CA GLU A 349 21.87 -0.01 -13.60
C GLU A 349 22.19 1.48 -13.71
N GLY A 350 23.47 1.82 -13.66
CA GLY A 350 23.97 3.21 -13.72
C GLY A 350 23.91 3.97 -12.39
N GLU A 351 23.34 3.41 -11.34
CA GLU A 351 23.28 4.00 -9.99
C GLU A 351 24.41 3.45 -9.10
N THR A 352 24.68 4.12 -7.98
CA THR A 352 25.68 3.69 -6.98
C THR A 352 25.08 3.38 -5.61
N SER A 353 23.75 3.55 -5.47
CA SER A 353 23.01 3.36 -4.21
C SER A 353 21.65 2.75 -4.48
N PRO A 354 21.12 1.91 -3.58
CA PRO A 354 19.75 1.41 -3.66
C PRO A 354 18.72 2.49 -3.31
N THR A 355 19.10 3.56 -2.63
CA THR A 355 18.20 4.55 -2.05
C THR A 355 17.26 5.23 -3.06
N PRO A 356 17.71 5.69 -4.24
CA PRO A 356 16.79 6.33 -5.18
C PRO A 356 15.68 5.39 -5.65
N TRP A 357 16.01 4.13 -5.88
CA TRP A 357 15.01 3.12 -6.26
C TRP A 357 14.03 2.82 -5.12
N LEU A 358 14.53 2.63 -3.89
CA LEU A 358 13.70 2.39 -2.72
C LEU A 358 12.73 3.56 -2.47
N LEU A 359 13.20 4.80 -2.53
CA LEU A 359 12.31 5.96 -2.34
C LEU A 359 11.25 6.04 -3.44
N ARG A 360 11.60 5.81 -4.71
CA ARG A 360 10.61 5.73 -5.80
C ARG A 360 9.57 4.64 -5.56
N THR A 361 9.98 3.49 -5.02
CA THR A 361 9.08 2.41 -4.61
C THR A 361 8.08 2.89 -3.54
N GLY A 362 8.51 3.66 -2.55
CA GLY A 362 7.66 4.17 -1.49
C GLY A 362 6.77 5.35 -1.89
N TRP A 363 7.19 6.16 -2.88
CA TRP A 363 6.40 7.29 -3.37
C TRP A 363 5.28 6.86 -4.34
N GLY A 364 5.34 5.64 -4.86
CA GLY A 364 4.38 5.16 -5.85
C GLY A 364 4.39 6.04 -7.11
N GLN A 365 3.20 6.54 -7.48
CA GLN A 365 3.04 7.43 -8.62
C GLN A 365 3.10 8.92 -8.24
N SER A 366 3.27 9.23 -6.97
CA SER A 366 3.39 10.61 -6.49
C SER A 366 4.75 11.19 -6.84
N GLY A 367 4.78 12.48 -7.16
CA GLY A 367 6.01 13.21 -7.43
C GLY A 367 5.87 14.68 -7.06
N LEU A 368 7.00 15.38 -6.83
CA LEU A 368 7.00 16.83 -6.68
C LEU A 368 7.21 17.48 -8.06
N GLU A 369 6.21 17.32 -8.93
CA GLU A 369 6.26 17.81 -10.32
C GLU A 369 5.02 18.64 -10.65
N PRO A 370 5.15 19.66 -11.54
CA PRO A 370 3.99 20.41 -11.98
C PRO A 370 2.91 19.50 -12.59
N GLY A 371 1.65 19.70 -12.16
CA GLY A 371 0.50 18.89 -12.55
C GLY A 371 0.18 17.73 -11.59
N SER A 372 1.11 17.32 -10.72
CA SER A 372 0.87 16.29 -9.70
C SER A 372 -0.09 16.81 -8.61
N PRO A 373 -0.84 15.91 -7.94
CA PRO A 373 -1.50 16.25 -6.69
C PRO A 373 -0.50 16.85 -5.69
N ALA A 374 -0.94 17.83 -4.91
CA ALA A 374 -0.11 18.44 -3.86
C ALA A 374 -0.15 17.56 -2.60
N ASP A 375 0.34 16.32 -2.74
CA ASP A 375 0.46 15.30 -1.71
C ASP A 375 1.94 15.14 -1.35
N PHE A 376 2.36 15.60 -0.17
CA PHE A 376 3.77 15.59 0.22
C PHE A 376 3.95 15.59 1.74
N VAL A 377 5.18 15.35 2.16
CA VAL A 377 5.58 15.21 3.55
C VAL A 377 6.65 16.24 3.90
N GLU A 378 6.50 16.90 5.04
CA GLU A 378 7.56 17.66 5.69
C GLU A 378 8.33 16.75 6.63
N VAL A 379 9.66 16.69 6.47
CA VAL A 379 10.58 15.96 7.36
C VAL A 379 11.42 16.95 8.15
N GLU A 380 11.57 16.70 9.44
CA GLU A 380 12.38 17.51 10.35
C GLU A 380 13.87 17.17 10.23
N LEU A 381 14.66 18.06 9.64
CA LEU A 381 16.11 17.90 9.46
C LEU A 381 16.89 18.00 10.78
N THR A 382 16.32 18.64 11.80
CA THR A 382 16.90 18.79 13.14
C THR A 382 16.61 17.60 14.07
N HIS A 383 15.78 16.65 13.62
CA HIS A 383 15.52 15.44 14.39
C HIS A 383 16.82 14.68 14.68
N PRO A 384 17.01 14.10 15.90
CA PRO A 384 18.27 13.46 16.29
C PRO A 384 18.82 12.41 15.32
N SER A 385 17.95 11.69 14.59
CA SER A 385 18.37 10.70 13.58
C SER A 385 18.89 11.31 12.28
N LEU A 386 18.68 12.61 12.03
CA LEU A 386 19.09 13.31 10.82
C LEU A 386 20.05 14.47 11.09
N ALA A 387 20.12 14.94 12.34
CA ALA A 387 20.96 16.09 12.72
C ALA A 387 22.44 15.82 12.38
N GLY A 388 23.06 16.76 11.67
CA GLY A 388 24.45 16.65 11.23
C GLY A 388 24.68 15.79 9.99
N VAL A 389 23.63 15.22 9.39
CA VAL A 389 23.76 14.52 8.10
C VAL A 389 23.88 15.55 6.96
N GLU A 390 24.85 15.36 6.09
CA GLU A 390 25.01 16.21 4.90
C GLU A 390 23.81 16.05 3.95
N ALA A 391 23.42 17.12 3.27
CA ALA A 391 22.25 17.19 2.42
C ALA A 391 22.17 16.03 1.40
N GLY A 392 23.29 15.68 0.75
CA GLY A 392 23.36 14.57 -0.22
C GLY A 392 23.14 13.19 0.39
N ASN A 393 23.32 13.04 1.70
CA ASN A 393 23.15 11.77 2.43
C ASN A 393 21.77 11.66 3.11
N ILE A 394 20.96 12.72 3.14
CA ILE A 394 19.61 12.72 3.74
C ILE A 394 18.73 11.59 3.18
N PRO A 395 18.68 11.33 1.85
CA PRO A 395 17.89 10.22 1.32
C PRO A 395 18.23 8.87 1.96
N SER A 396 19.53 8.56 2.04
CA SER A 396 20.00 7.30 2.64
C SER A 396 19.78 7.26 4.15
N ALA A 397 19.94 8.39 4.84
CA ALA A 397 19.68 8.49 6.28
C ALA A 397 18.19 8.27 6.60
N LEU A 398 17.28 8.75 5.75
CA LEU A 398 15.85 8.48 5.88
C LEU A 398 15.55 6.99 5.80
N VAL A 399 16.02 6.32 4.76
CA VAL A 399 15.73 4.89 4.57
C VAL A 399 16.43 4.04 5.63
N PHE A 400 17.72 4.26 5.91
CA PHE A 400 18.53 3.33 6.72
C PHE A 400 18.73 3.75 8.18
N GLY A 401 18.51 4.99 8.53
CA GLY A 401 18.81 5.54 9.86
C GLY A 401 17.61 6.17 10.59
N ALA A 402 16.58 6.56 9.86
CA ALA A 402 15.40 7.19 10.46
C ALA A 402 14.20 6.22 10.55
N GLY A 403 13.09 6.73 10.99
CA GLY A 403 11.76 6.13 10.98
C GLY A 403 10.73 7.25 10.92
N SER A 404 9.46 6.92 10.94
CA SER A 404 8.34 7.88 10.80
C SER A 404 8.34 9.04 11.82
N GLY A 405 9.07 8.90 12.94
CA GLY A 405 9.23 9.99 13.92
C GLY A 405 9.85 11.29 13.37
N VAL A 406 10.48 11.24 12.19
CA VAL A 406 11.03 12.44 11.53
C VAL A 406 9.96 13.25 10.78
N VAL A 407 8.75 12.71 10.61
CA VAL A 407 7.65 13.38 9.90
C VAL A 407 7.15 14.55 10.75
N ALA A 408 7.17 15.74 10.19
CA ALA A 408 6.70 16.95 10.86
C ALA A 408 5.28 17.35 10.42
N ALA A 409 4.94 17.13 9.16
CA ALA A 409 3.58 17.34 8.66
C ALA A 409 3.35 16.49 7.40
N THR A 410 2.09 16.14 7.18
CA THR A 410 1.60 15.43 5.99
C THR A 410 0.53 16.26 5.31
N TRP A 411 0.67 16.42 4.00
CA TRP A 411 -0.18 17.24 3.16
C TRP A 411 -0.89 16.37 2.13
N VAL A 412 -2.19 16.57 1.99
CA VAL A 412 -3.00 15.91 0.94
C VAL A 412 -3.81 16.99 0.22
N ALA A 413 -3.80 16.97 -1.09
CA ALA A 413 -4.46 17.96 -1.94
C ALA A 413 -4.15 19.41 -1.51
N GLY A 414 -2.90 19.69 -1.15
CA GLY A 414 -2.41 21.02 -0.77
C GLY A 414 -2.83 21.51 0.62
N SER A 415 -3.45 20.65 1.42
CA SER A 415 -3.84 20.98 2.78
C SER A 415 -3.08 20.11 3.80
N VAL A 416 -2.71 20.71 4.93
CA VAL A 416 -2.13 19.96 6.05
C VAL A 416 -3.24 19.10 6.67
N VAL A 417 -3.09 17.78 6.62
CA VAL A 417 -4.03 16.82 7.19
C VAL A 417 -3.52 16.22 8.50
N TRP A 418 -2.21 16.29 8.72
CA TRP A 418 -1.59 15.90 9.97
C TRP A 418 -0.36 16.78 10.25
N ARG A 419 -0.12 17.10 11.51
CA ARG A 419 1.08 17.84 11.98
C ARG A 419 1.53 17.29 13.32
N ASN A 420 2.83 17.18 13.49
CA ASN A 420 3.45 16.91 14.79
C ASN A 420 3.48 18.22 15.59
N ASP A 421 2.67 18.32 16.64
CA ASP A 421 2.58 19.49 17.53
C ASP A 421 3.52 19.36 18.74
N ALA A 422 4.45 18.38 18.76
CA ALA A 422 5.36 18.13 19.87
C ALA A 422 6.59 19.04 19.88
#